data_2e8f323c1264b6806b32e899465055d4
#
_entry.id   2e8f323c1264b6806b32e899465055d4
#
_cell.length_a   1.000
_cell.length_b   1.000
_cell.length_c   1.000
_cell.angle_alpha   90.00
_cell.angle_beta   90.00
_cell.angle_gamma   90.00
#
_symmetry.space_group_name_H-M   'P 1'
#
loop_
_entity.id
_entity.type
_entity.pdbx_description
1 polymer ?
#
loop_
_entity_poly.entity_id
_entity_poly.type
_entity_poly.pdbx_seq_one_letter_code
_entity_poly.pdbx_strand_id
1 'polypeptide(L)'
;MNKNYYVIFTLIFLSFLSFKTSAQYNPEIVTVKGSTFNMGTEKNPYIETDEQLAHDVTVNDFEIGKFEITISEWELYTRDQKLKFPNIRYISKQSPIHSISWVDAVNYCNWLSKKNGLKPVYKIVNSQYVCDFNANGYRLPTEAEWEYAAYGLI
;
A
#
# COMPACT_ATOMS: atom_id res chain seq x y z
N MET A 1 78.02 -3.53 -2.22
CA MET A 1 76.79 -3.50 -3.07
C MET A 1 75.60 -3.65 -2.16
N ASN A 2 74.97 -2.52 -1.74
CA ASN A 2 73.78 -2.51 -0.87
C ASN A 2 72.54 -2.45 -1.76
N LYS A 3 71.71 -3.50 -1.74
CA LYS A 3 70.38 -3.51 -2.40
C LYS A 3 69.34 -3.03 -1.41
N ASN A 4 68.84 -1.82 -1.63
CA ASN A 4 67.70 -1.29 -0.88
C ASN A 4 66.41 -1.90 -1.43
N TYR A 5 65.72 -2.67 -0.63
CA TYR A 5 64.37 -3.15 -0.91
C TYR A 5 63.38 -2.13 -0.40
N TYR A 6 62.67 -1.46 -1.32
CA TYR A 6 61.52 -0.63 -0.97
C TYR A 6 60.29 -1.54 -0.83
N VAL A 7 59.77 -1.62 0.38
CA VAL A 7 58.49 -2.28 0.65
C VAL A 7 57.39 -1.28 0.41
N ILE A 8 56.65 -1.46 -0.69
CA ILE A 8 55.48 -0.65 -0.98
C ILE A 8 54.30 -1.23 -0.19
N PHE A 9 53.87 -0.51 0.85
CA PHE A 9 52.63 -0.78 1.57
C PHE A 9 51.48 -0.25 0.78
N THR A 10 50.77 -1.11 0.05
CA THR A 10 49.50 -0.77 -0.61
C THR A 10 48.39 -0.81 0.43
N LEU A 11 48.01 0.35 0.95
CA LEU A 11 46.83 0.51 1.80
C LEU A 11 45.56 0.28 0.95
N ILE A 12 44.99 -0.90 1.02
CA ILE A 12 43.65 -1.19 0.46
C ILE A 12 42.63 -0.55 1.40
N PHE A 13 42.12 0.61 0.98
CA PHE A 13 40.99 1.27 1.63
C PHE A 13 39.71 0.50 1.27
N LEU A 14 39.32 -0.48 2.07
CA LEU A 14 38.02 -1.10 1.98
C LEU A 14 36.97 -0.07 2.45
N SER A 15 36.41 0.66 1.51
CA SER A 15 35.20 1.46 1.76
C SER A 15 34.03 0.50 1.99
N PHE A 16 33.70 0.28 3.25
CA PHE A 16 32.43 -0.33 3.63
C PHE A 16 31.30 0.62 3.20
N LEU A 17 30.77 0.42 2.00
CA LEU A 17 29.46 0.95 1.66
C LEU A 17 28.46 0.25 2.58
N SER A 18 28.09 0.91 3.67
CA SER A 18 26.93 0.52 4.46
C SER A 18 25.68 0.72 3.59
N PHE A 19 25.28 -0.32 2.88
CA PHE A 19 23.93 -0.39 2.34
C PHE A 19 23.00 -0.36 3.54
N LYS A 20 22.39 0.81 3.80
CA LYS A 20 21.20 0.87 4.66
C LYS A 20 20.11 0.10 3.91
N THR A 21 19.95 -1.18 4.20
CA THR A 21 18.74 -1.90 3.86
C THR A 21 17.60 -1.19 4.58
N SER A 22 16.89 -0.34 3.86
CA SER A 22 15.59 0.15 4.32
C SER A 22 14.77 -1.12 4.59
N ALA A 23 14.33 -1.30 5.83
CA ALA A 23 13.44 -2.41 6.14
C ALA A 23 12.26 -2.32 5.16
N GLN A 24 12.16 -3.32 4.30
CA GLN A 24 11.09 -3.42 3.33
C GLN A 24 9.82 -3.69 4.14
N TYR A 25 8.88 -2.76 4.09
CA TYR A 25 7.60 -2.93 4.75
C TYR A 25 6.68 -3.69 3.79
N ASN A 26 6.33 -4.91 4.15
CA ASN A 26 5.41 -5.75 3.38
C ASN A 26 4.13 -5.95 4.21
N PRO A 27 3.00 -5.38 3.78
CA PRO A 27 1.72 -5.72 4.37
C PRO A 27 1.43 -7.22 4.16
N GLU A 28 0.72 -7.84 5.09
CA GLU A 28 0.22 -9.21 4.91
C GLU A 28 -0.88 -9.18 3.84
N ILE A 29 -0.65 -9.88 2.73
CA ILE A 29 -1.54 -9.87 1.56
C ILE A 29 -2.15 -11.26 1.39
N VAL A 30 -3.41 -11.31 0.97
CA VAL A 30 -4.12 -12.51 0.54
C VAL A 30 -4.49 -12.42 -0.92
N THR A 31 -4.39 -13.53 -1.62
CA THR A 31 -4.85 -13.67 -3.01
C THR A 31 -6.32 -14.08 -3.00
N VAL A 32 -7.14 -13.32 -3.69
CA VAL A 32 -8.58 -13.57 -3.86
C VAL A 32 -8.81 -14.05 -5.28
N LYS A 33 -9.42 -15.23 -5.42
CA LYS A 33 -9.85 -15.74 -6.72
C LYS A 33 -11.10 -15.03 -7.18
N GLY A 34 -11.03 -14.40 -8.34
CA GLY A 34 -12.14 -13.67 -8.92
C GLY A 34 -13.27 -14.59 -9.37
N SER A 35 -14.48 -14.07 -9.30
CA SER A 35 -15.70 -14.73 -9.77
C SER A 35 -16.79 -13.71 -10.02
N THR A 36 -17.95 -14.16 -10.49
CA THR A 36 -19.18 -13.37 -10.53
C THR A 36 -19.92 -13.54 -9.21
N PHE A 37 -20.34 -12.44 -8.62
CA PHE A 37 -21.13 -12.41 -7.39
C PHE A 37 -22.25 -11.39 -7.50
N ASN A 38 -23.24 -11.51 -6.64
CA ASN A 38 -24.36 -10.57 -6.57
C ASN A 38 -23.98 -9.44 -5.60
N MET A 39 -23.57 -8.29 -6.15
CA MET A 39 -23.15 -7.10 -5.43
C MET A 39 -24.36 -6.26 -5.03
N GLY A 40 -24.32 -5.66 -3.84
CA GLY A 40 -25.38 -4.82 -3.32
C GLY A 40 -26.38 -5.59 -2.47
N THR A 41 -27.53 -5.01 -2.23
CA THR A 41 -28.55 -5.62 -1.37
C THR A 41 -29.93 -5.60 -2.01
N GLU A 42 -30.79 -6.49 -1.56
CA GLU A 42 -32.21 -6.47 -1.95
C GLU A 42 -32.88 -5.19 -1.44
N LYS A 43 -33.93 -4.78 -2.14
CA LYS A 43 -34.69 -3.57 -1.83
C LYS A 43 -35.16 -3.55 -0.38
N ASN A 44 -34.58 -2.64 0.40
CA ASN A 44 -34.90 -2.45 1.81
C ASN A 44 -35.19 -0.97 2.07
N PRO A 45 -36.35 -0.59 2.63
CA PRO A 45 -36.74 0.81 2.85
C PRO A 45 -35.85 1.55 3.86
N TYR A 46 -34.97 0.83 4.61
CA TYR A 46 -34.04 1.40 5.59
C TYR A 46 -32.63 1.60 5.06
N ILE A 47 -32.39 1.25 3.79
CA ILE A 47 -31.08 1.34 3.13
C ILE A 47 -31.15 2.43 2.07
N GLU A 48 -30.05 3.18 1.91
CA GLU A 48 -29.98 4.25 0.93
C GLU A 48 -30.16 3.71 -0.50
N THR A 49 -30.70 4.54 -1.40
CA THR A 49 -31.14 4.08 -2.73
C THR A 49 -29.99 3.70 -3.66
N ASP A 50 -28.77 4.15 -3.40
CA ASP A 50 -27.56 3.81 -4.14
C ASP A 50 -26.94 2.46 -3.74
N GLU A 51 -27.27 1.97 -2.54
CA GLU A 51 -26.90 0.62 -2.06
C GLU A 51 -27.92 -0.46 -2.48
N GLN A 52 -29.05 -0.02 -3.04
CA GLN A 52 -30.14 -0.92 -3.48
C GLN A 52 -29.91 -1.32 -4.93
N LEU A 53 -30.44 -2.47 -5.31
CA LEU A 53 -30.36 -3.10 -6.61
C LEU A 53 -29.17 -4.04 -6.72
N ALA A 54 -29.31 -5.15 -6.00
CA ALA A 54 -28.43 -6.29 -6.19
C ALA A 54 -28.30 -6.64 -7.69
N HIS A 55 -27.07 -6.73 -8.16
CA HIS A 55 -26.75 -7.02 -9.55
C HIS A 55 -25.47 -7.86 -9.66
N ASP A 56 -25.36 -8.62 -10.72
CA ASP A 56 -24.17 -9.46 -10.92
C ASP A 56 -22.97 -8.63 -11.37
N VAL A 57 -21.86 -8.76 -10.64
CA VAL A 57 -20.58 -8.15 -10.93
C VAL A 57 -19.50 -9.24 -11.01
N THR A 58 -18.64 -9.15 -12.01
CA THR A 58 -17.49 -10.04 -12.15
C THR A 58 -16.23 -9.29 -11.74
N VAL A 59 -15.49 -9.87 -10.79
CA VAL A 59 -14.14 -9.42 -10.41
C VAL A 59 -13.10 -10.40 -10.93
N ASN A 60 -11.95 -9.88 -11.35
CA ASN A 60 -10.80 -10.72 -11.70
C ASN A 60 -10.07 -11.18 -10.43
N ASP A 61 -9.10 -12.10 -10.56
CA ASP A 61 -8.16 -12.41 -9.49
C ASP A 61 -7.45 -11.12 -9.04
N PHE A 62 -7.35 -10.91 -7.73
CA PHE A 62 -6.66 -9.76 -7.16
C PHE A 62 -6.01 -10.10 -5.82
N GLU A 63 -5.15 -9.21 -5.36
CA GLU A 63 -4.52 -9.30 -4.05
C GLU A 63 -5.02 -8.15 -3.17
N ILE A 64 -5.34 -8.44 -1.91
CA ILE A 64 -5.81 -7.45 -0.95
C ILE A 64 -5.07 -7.61 0.38
N GLY A 65 -4.88 -6.51 1.10
CA GLY A 65 -4.39 -6.56 2.48
C GLY A 65 -5.31 -7.40 3.35
N LYS A 66 -4.75 -8.36 4.07
CA LYS A 66 -5.51 -9.20 5.00
C LYS A 66 -6.17 -8.40 6.11
N PHE A 67 -5.55 -7.28 6.47
CA PHE A 67 -6.02 -6.35 7.47
C PHE A 67 -6.08 -4.94 6.89
N GLU A 68 -6.91 -4.11 7.51
CA GLU A 68 -6.89 -2.67 7.28
C GLU A 68 -5.53 -2.09 7.71
N ILE A 69 -5.13 -1.00 7.06
CA ILE A 69 -3.88 -0.29 7.42
C ILE A 69 -3.98 0.22 8.85
N THR A 70 -3.01 -0.16 9.67
CA THR A 70 -2.98 0.16 11.10
C THR A 70 -2.40 1.55 11.39
N ILE A 71 -2.65 2.05 12.59
CA ILE A 71 -2.03 3.26 13.14
C ILE A 71 -0.49 3.18 13.07
N SER A 72 0.11 2.02 13.41
CA SER A 72 1.57 1.85 13.36
C SER A 72 2.14 1.95 11.96
N GLU A 73 1.45 1.41 10.96
CA GLU A 73 1.84 1.49 9.56
C GLU A 73 1.74 2.92 9.03
N TRP A 74 0.67 3.61 9.40
CA TRP A 74 0.50 5.02 9.05
C TRP A 74 1.55 5.93 9.71
N GLU A 75 1.96 5.64 10.95
CA GLU A 75 3.07 6.35 11.61
C GLU A 75 4.39 6.19 10.85
N LEU A 76 4.65 4.99 10.29
CA LEU A 76 5.84 4.77 9.46
C LEU A 76 5.82 5.65 8.20
N TYR A 77 4.68 5.71 7.54
CA TYR A 77 4.48 6.55 6.35
C TYR A 77 4.66 8.02 6.66
N THR A 78 3.95 8.54 7.67
CA THR A 78 4.01 9.97 8.00
C THR A 78 5.41 10.40 8.44
N ARG A 79 6.11 9.56 9.21
CA ARG A 79 7.49 9.79 9.63
C ARG A 79 8.46 9.82 8.43
N ASP A 80 8.36 8.85 7.53
CA ASP A 80 9.23 8.76 6.34
C ASP A 80 9.01 9.96 5.40
N GLN A 81 7.78 10.39 5.23
CA GLN A 81 7.40 11.52 4.39
C GLN A 81 7.45 12.88 5.10
N LYS A 82 7.85 12.93 6.39
CA LYS A 82 7.88 14.13 7.24
C LYS A 82 6.53 14.84 7.29
N LEU A 83 5.45 14.07 7.29
CA LEU A 83 4.07 14.55 7.39
C LEU A 83 3.64 14.62 8.85
N LYS A 84 2.67 15.49 9.14
CA LYS A 84 2.03 15.52 10.44
C LYS A 84 1.11 14.31 10.60
N PHE A 85 1.25 13.59 11.72
CA PHE A 85 0.31 12.51 12.04
C PHE A 85 -1.08 13.11 12.33
N PRO A 86 -2.18 12.46 11.87
CA PRO A 86 -3.54 12.93 12.13
C PRO A 86 -3.82 13.08 13.63
N ASN A 87 -4.58 14.11 14.01
CA ASN A 87 -5.00 14.29 15.40
C ASN A 87 -6.22 13.42 15.69
N ILE A 88 -5.98 12.14 15.92
CA ILE A 88 -7.01 11.12 16.19
C ILE A 88 -6.78 10.45 17.53
N ARG A 89 -7.85 9.90 18.12
CA ARG A 89 -7.78 9.03 19.29
C ARG A 89 -7.82 7.59 18.83
N TYR A 90 -6.98 6.75 19.40
CA TYR A 90 -6.95 5.32 19.13
C TYR A 90 -6.63 4.54 20.41
N ILE A 91 -7.13 3.30 20.48
CA ILE A 91 -6.94 2.41 21.64
C ILE A 91 -5.59 1.71 21.56
N SER A 92 -5.18 1.32 20.34
CA SER A 92 -3.98 0.54 20.08
C SER A 92 -3.34 1.00 18.76
N LYS A 93 -2.03 0.86 18.65
CA LYS A 93 -1.31 1.06 17.39
C LYS A 93 -1.67 0.01 16.31
N GLN A 94 -2.30 -1.09 16.72
CA GLN A 94 -2.84 -2.11 15.82
C GLN A 94 -4.28 -1.81 15.37
N SER A 95 -4.91 -0.75 15.92
CA SER A 95 -6.21 -0.31 15.42
C SER A 95 -6.08 0.23 13.99
N PRO A 96 -7.13 0.08 13.15
CA PRO A 96 -7.16 0.68 11.82
C PRO A 96 -6.99 2.20 11.86
N ILE A 97 -6.29 2.74 10.87
CA ILE A 97 -6.23 4.19 10.67
C ILE A 97 -7.60 4.69 10.18
N HIS A 98 -8.03 5.82 10.71
CA HIS A 98 -9.28 6.47 10.35
C HIS A 98 -9.12 7.98 10.21
N SER A 99 -10.17 8.67 9.77
CA SER A 99 -10.19 10.14 9.64
C SER A 99 -9.04 10.68 8.77
N ILE A 100 -8.73 9.95 7.70
CA ILE A 100 -7.80 10.36 6.65
C ILE A 100 -8.59 10.69 5.38
N SER A 101 -8.05 11.55 4.54
CA SER A 101 -8.67 11.84 3.25
C SER A 101 -8.36 10.76 2.21
N TRP A 102 -9.19 10.68 1.16
CA TRP A 102 -8.90 9.83 0.00
C TRP A 102 -7.53 10.17 -0.61
N VAL A 103 -7.17 11.45 -0.68
CA VAL A 103 -5.86 11.91 -1.18
C VAL A 103 -4.72 11.36 -0.33
N ASP A 104 -4.86 11.34 0.99
CA ASP A 104 -3.85 10.74 1.88
C ASP A 104 -3.73 9.25 1.64
N ALA A 105 -4.83 8.54 1.46
CA ALA A 105 -4.85 7.11 1.20
C ALA A 105 -4.15 6.74 -0.12
N VAL A 106 -4.42 7.46 -1.21
CA VAL A 106 -3.74 7.19 -2.50
C VAL A 106 -2.26 7.57 -2.47
N ASN A 107 -1.88 8.61 -1.71
CA ASN A 107 -0.48 8.95 -1.50
C ASN A 107 0.25 7.87 -0.68
N TYR A 108 -0.41 7.29 0.32
CA TYR A 108 0.08 6.13 1.06
C TYR A 108 0.32 4.93 0.12
N CYS A 109 -0.65 4.58 -0.74
CA CYS A 109 -0.51 3.51 -1.73
C CYS A 109 0.71 3.73 -2.65
N ASN A 110 0.89 4.95 -3.13
CA ASN A 110 2.04 5.32 -3.96
C ASN A 110 3.38 5.24 -3.19
N TRP A 111 3.39 5.65 -1.94
CA TRP A 111 4.56 5.53 -1.07
C TRP A 111 4.92 4.06 -0.84
N LEU A 112 3.93 3.23 -0.48
CA LEU A 112 4.10 1.81 -0.24
C LEU A 112 4.63 1.09 -1.51
N SER A 113 4.09 1.44 -2.68
CA SER A 113 4.58 0.93 -3.96
C SER A 113 6.07 1.22 -4.15
N LYS A 114 6.49 2.47 -3.95
CA LYS A 114 7.90 2.87 -4.06
C LYS A 114 8.80 2.15 -3.05
N LYS A 115 8.33 1.96 -1.81
CA LYS A 115 9.08 1.23 -0.76
C LYS A 115 9.33 -0.22 -1.14
N ASN A 116 8.44 -0.82 -1.91
CA ASN A 116 8.52 -2.20 -2.38
C ASN A 116 9.06 -2.33 -3.81
N GLY A 117 9.62 -1.26 -4.39
CA GLY A 117 10.20 -1.28 -5.74
C GLY A 117 9.15 -1.46 -6.85
N LEU A 118 7.86 -1.19 -6.54
CA LEU A 118 6.76 -1.28 -7.48
C LEU A 118 6.47 0.07 -8.15
N LYS A 119 5.84 0.03 -9.31
CA LYS A 119 5.42 1.24 -10.02
C LYS A 119 4.17 1.83 -9.36
N PRO A 120 4.21 3.09 -8.87
CA PRO A 120 3.03 3.75 -8.33
C PRO A 120 1.86 3.77 -9.29
N VAL A 121 0.66 3.54 -8.75
CA VAL A 121 -0.59 3.41 -9.53
C VAL A 121 -1.24 4.76 -9.78
N TYR A 122 -1.17 5.67 -8.80
CA TYR A 122 -1.80 6.98 -8.93
C TYR A 122 -0.83 8.03 -9.44
N LYS A 123 -1.29 8.81 -10.41
CA LYS A 123 -0.58 9.98 -10.96
C LYS A 123 -1.54 11.17 -11.06
N ILE A 124 -0.97 12.38 -11.05
CA ILE A 124 -1.76 13.59 -11.24
C ILE A 124 -1.67 13.98 -12.72
N VAL A 125 -2.83 14.11 -13.36
CA VAL A 125 -2.98 14.59 -14.75
C VAL A 125 -4.01 15.71 -14.73
N ASN A 126 -3.66 16.88 -15.23
CA ASN A 126 -4.55 18.06 -15.22
C ASN A 126 -5.17 18.35 -13.85
N SER A 127 -4.35 18.28 -12.79
CA SER A 127 -4.75 18.49 -11.39
C SER A 127 -5.74 17.45 -10.83
N GLN A 128 -5.94 16.33 -11.51
CA GLN A 128 -6.78 15.21 -11.06
C GLN A 128 -5.94 13.96 -10.83
N TYR A 129 -6.30 13.17 -9.81
CA TYR A 129 -5.71 11.86 -9.62
C TYR A 129 -6.28 10.87 -10.63
N VAL A 130 -5.39 10.19 -11.33
CA VAL A 130 -5.74 9.14 -12.30
C VAL A 130 -5.09 7.84 -11.84
N CYS A 131 -5.87 6.75 -11.85
CA CYS A 131 -5.42 5.40 -11.53
C CYS A 131 -4.93 4.70 -12.81
N ASP A 132 -3.68 4.22 -12.79
CA ASP A 132 -3.10 3.41 -13.87
C ASP A 132 -3.23 1.92 -13.48
N PHE A 133 -4.30 1.27 -13.87
CA PHE A 133 -4.54 -0.16 -13.57
C PHE A 133 -3.53 -1.12 -14.22
N ASN A 134 -2.66 -0.64 -15.13
CA ASN A 134 -1.56 -1.43 -15.69
C ASN A 134 -0.27 -1.34 -14.86
N ALA A 135 -0.25 -0.49 -13.82
CA ALA A 135 0.86 -0.44 -12.88
C ALA A 135 0.74 -1.59 -11.87
N ASN A 136 1.89 -2.11 -11.42
CA ASN A 136 1.96 -3.24 -10.48
C ASN A 136 2.07 -2.80 -9.01
N GLY A 137 1.78 -1.54 -8.70
CA GLY A 137 1.84 -1.00 -7.34
C GLY A 137 0.55 -1.22 -6.56
N TYR A 138 0.58 -0.78 -5.30
CA TYR A 138 -0.57 -0.82 -4.42
C TYR A 138 -1.59 0.26 -4.81
N ARG A 139 -2.86 -0.08 -4.70
CA ARG A 139 -3.99 0.82 -4.89
C ARG A 139 -5.10 0.54 -3.87
N LEU A 140 -6.03 1.43 -3.76
CA LEU A 140 -7.28 1.14 -3.06
C LEU A 140 -8.06 0.07 -3.84
N PRO A 141 -8.76 -0.84 -3.17
CA PRO A 141 -9.67 -1.74 -3.84
C PRO A 141 -10.79 -0.95 -4.52
N THR A 142 -11.37 -1.50 -5.56
CA THR A 142 -12.67 -1.03 -6.04
C THR A 142 -13.75 -1.44 -5.04
N GLU A 143 -14.91 -0.81 -5.10
CA GLU A 143 -16.05 -1.17 -4.25
C GLU A 143 -16.41 -2.66 -4.42
N ALA A 144 -16.45 -3.15 -5.66
CA ALA A 144 -16.73 -4.54 -5.96
C ALA A 144 -15.67 -5.51 -5.40
N GLU A 145 -14.38 -5.18 -5.49
CA GLU A 145 -13.33 -5.99 -4.90
C GLU A 145 -13.42 -6.01 -3.37
N TRP A 146 -13.74 -4.87 -2.76
CA TRP A 146 -13.88 -4.77 -1.31
C TRP A 146 -15.07 -5.60 -0.82
N GLU A 147 -16.24 -5.45 -1.44
CA GLU A 147 -17.45 -6.18 -1.08
C GLU A 147 -17.26 -7.69 -1.29
N TYR A 148 -16.68 -8.08 -2.45
CA TYR A 148 -16.39 -9.48 -2.75
C TYR A 148 -15.48 -10.12 -1.70
N ALA A 149 -14.40 -9.44 -1.30
CA ALA A 149 -13.50 -9.93 -0.26
C ALA A 149 -14.21 -10.01 1.11
N ALA A 150 -15.08 -9.04 1.44
CA ALA A 150 -15.82 -9.01 2.70
C ALA A 150 -16.84 -10.16 2.83
N TYR A 151 -17.36 -10.68 1.73
CA TYR A 151 -18.21 -11.90 1.74
C TYR A 151 -17.47 -13.18 2.15
N GLY A 152 -16.13 -13.13 2.33
CA GLY A 152 -15.34 -14.29 2.71
C GLY A 152 -15.20 -15.32 1.59
N LEU A 153 -15.33 -14.90 0.36
CA LEU A 153 -15.13 -15.71 -0.85
C LEU A 153 -13.62 -15.87 -1.18
N ILE A 154 -12.81 -15.97 -0.12
CA ILE A 154 -11.35 -16.07 -0.17
C ILE A 154 -10.91 -17.52 -0.18
#